data_91fd6a8281da0cae60c57b60ff471e7e
#
_entry.id   91fd6a8281da0cae60c57b60ff471e7e
#
_cell.length_a   1.000
_cell.length_b   1.000
_cell.length_c   1.000
_cell.angle_alpha   90.00
_cell.angle_beta   90.00
_cell.angle_gamma   90.00
#
_symmetry.space_group_name_H-M   'P 1'
#
loop_
_entity.id
_entity.type
_entity.pdbx_description
1 polymer ?
#
loop_
_entity_poly.entity_id
_entity_poly.type
_entity_poly.pdbx_seq_one_letter_code
_entity_poly.pdbx_strand_id
1 'polypeptide(L)'
;MTTMKKQELTLAGVPAILYGERSRKVYLYVHGKNGCKEEAERFANTACAAGWQVLAIDLPEHGARKDRPEQLLPWAVVPEIQAVYARMQPVWPHIRLYGVSIGAWLAMQALRAEKPEKALLVSPVVDMETLILSMMQGAHVTEEQLKAAGEIPTEMGETLSWPYLCWVREHPLLWHT
;
A
#
# COMPACT_ATOMS: atom_id res chain seq x y z
N MET A 1 27.79 -8.61 -15.39
CA MET A 1 26.70 -7.91 -14.69
C MET A 1 26.40 -8.66 -13.39
N THR A 2 26.62 -8.07 -12.25
CA THR A 2 26.31 -8.73 -10.97
C THR A 2 24.79 -8.77 -10.81
N THR A 3 24.23 -9.96 -10.69
CA THR A 3 22.79 -10.13 -10.48
C THR A 3 22.41 -9.50 -9.13
N MET A 4 21.39 -8.64 -9.11
CA MET A 4 20.88 -8.02 -7.87
C MET A 4 20.42 -9.10 -6.91
N LYS A 5 20.89 -9.03 -5.68
CA LYS A 5 20.50 -9.96 -4.62
C LYS A 5 19.02 -9.82 -4.33
N LYS A 6 18.33 -10.95 -4.25
CA LYS A 6 16.91 -11.07 -3.88
C LYS A 6 16.79 -12.08 -2.75
N GLN A 7 15.98 -11.73 -1.75
CA GLN A 7 15.65 -12.63 -0.65
C GLN A 7 14.15 -12.56 -0.38
N GLU A 8 13.46 -13.66 -0.57
CA GLU A 8 12.08 -13.78 -0.10
C GLU A 8 12.05 -13.97 1.40
N LEU A 9 11.10 -13.32 2.05
CA LEU A 9 10.91 -13.39 3.50
C LEU A 9 9.46 -13.10 3.88
N THR A 10 9.14 -13.31 5.14
CA THR A 10 7.88 -12.85 5.74
C THR A 10 8.23 -11.88 6.86
N LEU A 11 7.68 -10.68 6.83
CA LEU A 11 7.89 -9.67 7.86
C LEU A 11 6.55 -9.29 8.50
N ALA A 12 6.44 -9.45 9.81
CA ALA A 12 5.17 -9.25 10.55
C ALA A 12 3.97 -10.03 9.94
N GLY A 13 4.23 -11.24 9.42
CA GLY A 13 3.20 -12.06 8.77
C GLY A 13 2.94 -11.71 7.29
N VAL A 14 3.53 -10.64 6.77
CA VAL A 14 3.33 -10.17 5.39
C VAL A 14 4.42 -10.72 4.47
N PRO A 15 4.09 -11.38 3.35
CA PRO A 15 5.07 -11.81 2.36
C PRO A 15 5.80 -10.62 1.75
N ALA A 16 7.12 -10.74 1.64
CA ALA A 16 7.98 -9.66 1.18
C ALA A 16 9.16 -10.17 0.35
N ILE A 17 9.78 -9.28 -0.42
CA ILE A 17 11.09 -9.48 -1.04
C ILE A 17 12.00 -8.35 -0.60
N LEU A 18 13.20 -8.69 -0.14
CA LEU A 18 14.27 -7.75 0.10
C LEU A 18 15.26 -7.79 -1.07
N TYR A 19 15.40 -6.66 -1.75
CA TYR A 19 16.34 -6.46 -2.85
C TYR A 19 17.59 -5.74 -2.38
N GLY A 20 18.72 -6.09 -2.96
CA GLY A 20 20.01 -5.42 -2.80
C GLY A 20 20.89 -6.01 -1.72
N GLU A 21 22.17 -5.61 -1.73
CA GLU A 21 23.14 -5.98 -0.71
C GLU A 21 22.86 -5.26 0.62
N ARG A 22 23.42 -5.82 1.70
CA ARG A 22 23.23 -5.26 3.05
C ARG A 22 23.53 -3.77 3.10
N SER A 23 22.57 -2.98 3.54
CA SER A 23 22.66 -1.52 3.67
C SER A 23 22.01 -1.03 4.96
N ARG A 24 22.37 0.16 5.39
CA ARG A 24 21.67 0.88 6.48
C ARG A 24 20.47 1.67 5.96
N LYS A 25 20.22 1.64 4.64
CA LYS A 25 19.23 2.44 3.92
C LYS A 25 18.26 1.50 3.24
N VAL A 26 16.95 1.73 3.39
CA VAL A 26 15.91 0.90 2.75
C VAL A 26 14.72 1.75 2.28
N TYR A 27 14.12 1.34 1.18
CA TYR A 27 12.79 1.76 0.80
C TYR A 27 11.77 0.69 1.20
N LEU A 28 10.69 1.09 1.84
CA LEU A 28 9.48 0.28 1.90
C LEU A 28 8.71 0.51 0.61
N TYR A 29 8.53 -0.53 -0.18
CA TYR A 29 7.77 -0.49 -1.43
C TYR A 29 6.39 -1.11 -1.23
N VAL A 30 5.34 -0.32 -1.54
CA VAL A 30 3.94 -0.76 -1.47
C VAL A 30 3.31 -0.58 -2.85
N HIS A 31 2.97 -1.70 -3.48
CA HIS A 31 2.41 -1.74 -4.84
C HIS A 31 0.97 -1.21 -4.90
N GLY A 32 0.49 -0.92 -6.10
CA GLY A 32 -0.91 -0.53 -6.37
C GLY A 32 -1.82 -1.74 -6.59
N LYS A 33 -3.09 -1.46 -6.93
CA LYS A 33 -4.05 -2.49 -7.30
C LYS A 33 -3.55 -3.29 -8.51
N ASN A 34 -3.79 -4.60 -8.49
CA ASN A 34 -3.32 -5.58 -9.48
C ASN A 34 -1.80 -5.73 -9.55
N GLY A 35 -1.05 -5.11 -8.62
CA GLY A 35 0.39 -5.25 -8.52
C GLY A 35 0.83 -6.40 -7.60
N CYS A 36 2.13 -6.50 -7.38
CA CYS A 36 2.75 -7.44 -6.45
C CYS A 36 4.14 -6.94 -6.03
N LYS A 37 4.73 -7.58 -5.01
CA LYS A 37 6.07 -7.24 -4.51
C LYS A 37 7.17 -7.36 -5.56
N GLU A 38 6.98 -8.21 -6.57
CA GLU A 38 7.94 -8.44 -7.65
C GLU A 38 8.09 -7.21 -8.57
N GLU A 39 7.05 -6.38 -8.70
CA GLU A 39 7.10 -5.14 -9.51
C GLU A 39 8.13 -4.14 -9.00
N ALA A 40 8.51 -4.23 -7.73
CA ALA A 40 9.54 -3.39 -7.15
C ALA A 40 10.92 -3.59 -7.80
N GLU A 41 11.16 -4.70 -8.53
CA GLU A 41 12.46 -5.01 -9.14
C GLU A 41 12.96 -3.90 -10.05
N ARG A 42 12.06 -3.30 -10.83
CA ARG A 42 12.43 -2.19 -11.72
C ARG A 42 12.98 -0.99 -10.94
N PHE A 43 12.32 -0.61 -9.86
CA PHE A 43 12.78 0.46 -8.97
C PHE A 43 14.03 0.02 -8.20
N ALA A 44 14.05 -1.23 -7.72
CA ALA A 44 15.16 -1.77 -6.95
C ALA A 44 16.49 -1.75 -7.72
N ASN A 45 16.47 -1.96 -9.04
CA ASN A 45 17.69 -1.84 -9.87
C ASN A 45 18.34 -0.45 -9.70
N THR A 46 17.55 0.62 -9.68
CA THR A 46 18.06 1.99 -9.50
C THR A 46 18.42 2.27 -8.04
N ALA A 47 17.58 1.89 -7.10
CA ALA A 47 17.78 2.14 -5.68
C ALA A 47 19.02 1.39 -5.15
N CYS A 48 19.19 0.12 -5.53
CA CYS A 48 20.33 -0.70 -5.13
C CYS A 48 21.65 -0.19 -5.70
N ALA A 49 21.65 0.31 -6.94
CA ALA A 49 22.84 0.97 -7.52
C ALA A 49 23.24 2.23 -6.74
N ALA A 50 22.28 2.88 -6.07
CA ALA A 50 22.51 4.03 -5.19
C ALA A 50 22.79 3.64 -3.72
N GLY A 51 22.99 2.35 -3.42
CA GLY A 51 23.32 1.84 -2.09
C GLY A 51 22.11 1.71 -1.15
N TRP A 52 20.88 1.63 -1.67
CA TRP A 52 19.67 1.37 -0.91
C TRP A 52 19.24 -0.09 -1.07
N GLN A 53 18.63 -0.66 -0.04
CA GLN A 53 17.81 -1.85 -0.19
C GLN A 53 16.37 -1.45 -0.54
N VAL A 54 15.59 -2.39 -1.06
CA VAL A 54 14.16 -2.23 -1.26
C VAL A 54 13.46 -3.42 -0.63
N LEU A 55 12.61 -3.17 0.35
CA LEU A 55 11.71 -4.14 0.95
C LEU A 55 10.33 -3.96 0.32
N ALA A 56 9.92 -4.87 -0.52
CA ALA A 56 8.63 -4.86 -1.18
C ALA A 56 7.70 -5.87 -0.53
N ILE A 57 6.45 -5.48 -0.26
CA ILE A 57 5.44 -6.30 0.40
C ILE A 57 4.27 -6.61 -0.53
N ASP A 58 3.60 -7.76 -0.34
CA ASP A 58 2.32 -8.05 -0.97
C ASP A 58 1.15 -7.56 -0.11
N LEU A 59 0.28 -6.77 -0.72
CA LEU A 59 -1.02 -6.41 -0.13
C LEU A 59 -1.98 -7.61 -0.17
N PRO A 60 -3.03 -7.67 0.69
CA PRO A 60 -4.09 -8.66 0.58
C PRO A 60 -4.65 -8.75 -0.84
N GLU A 61 -5.12 -9.93 -1.25
CA GLU A 61 -5.66 -10.25 -2.58
C GLU A 61 -4.64 -10.15 -3.73
N HIS A 62 -3.35 -9.92 -3.43
CA HIS A 62 -2.30 -9.72 -4.43
C HIS A 62 -1.08 -10.63 -4.18
N GLY A 63 -0.32 -10.89 -5.24
CA GLY A 63 0.93 -11.64 -5.18
C GLY A 63 0.77 -12.99 -4.48
N ALA A 64 1.60 -13.27 -3.48
CA ALA A 64 1.55 -14.49 -2.68
C ALA A 64 0.30 -14.58 -1.75
N ARG A 65 -0.55 -13.56 -1.73
CA ARG A 65 -1.78 -13.50 -0.92
C ARG A 65 -3.05 -13.57 -1.77
N LYS A 66 -2.94 -13.78 -3.08
CA LYS A 66 -4.07 -13.74 -4.02
C LYS A 66 -5.19 -14.73 -3.66
N ASP A 67 -4.81 -15.91 -3.19
CA ASP A 67 -5.77 -16.99 -2.86
C ASP A 67 -5.99 -17.13 -1.35
N ARG A 68 -5.64 -16.10 -0.57
CA ARG A 68 -5.83 -16.07 0.88
C ARG A 68 -7.15 -15.35 1.23
N PRO A 69 -7.71 -15.60 2.43
CA PRO A 69 -8.99 -14.99 2.84
C PRO A 69 -8.89 -13.49 3.21
N GLU A 70 -7.69 -12.96 3.38
CA GLU A 70 -7.50 -11.56 3.77
C GLU A 70 -7.93 -10.62 2.64
N GLN A 71 -8.71 -9.62 2.96
CA GLN A 71 -9.23 -8.63 2.02
C GLN A 71 -8.45 -7.33 2.07
N LEU A 72 -8.41 -6.61 0.94
CA LEU A 72 -7.78 -5.30 0.81
C LEU A 72 -8.64 -4.19 1.47
N LEU A 73 -8.78 -4.27 2.78
CA LEU A 73 -9.56 -3.34 3.58
C LEU A 73 -8.64 -2.44 4.42
N PRO A 74 -8.87 -1.12 4.46
CA PRO A 74 -7.93 -0.19 5.11
C PRO A 74 -7.75 -0.48 6.60
N TRP A 75 -8.79 -0.89 7.32
CA TRP A 75 -8.69 -1.25 8.75
C TRP A 75 -7.90 -2.53 9.02
N ALA A 76 -7.69 -3.37 8.00
CA ALA A 76 -6.82 -4.53 8.09
C ALA A 76 -5.39 -4.21 7.62
N VAL A 77 -5.26 -3.51 6.49
CA VAL A 77 -3.96 -3.24 5.85
C VAL A 77 -3.15 -2.18 6.57
N VAL A 78 -3.79 -1.13 7.09
CA VAL A 78 -3.09 -0.05 7.80
C VAL A 78 -2.30 -0.60 9.01
N PRO A 79 -2.89 -1.41 9.91
CA PRO A 79 -2.12 -2.05 10.98
C PRO A 79 -1.02 -3.00 10.50
N GLU A 80 -1.22 -3.72 9.39
CA GLU A 80 -0.17 -4.59 8.82
C GLU A 80 1.05 -3.78 8.36
N ILE A 81 0.84 -2.68 7.62
CA ILE A 81 1.94 -1.81 7.18
C ILE A 81 2.64 -1.19 8.39
N GLN A 82 1.90 -0.78 9.43
CA GLN A 82 2.48 -0.29 10.68
C GLN A 82 3.38 -1.35 11.34
N ALA A 83 2.90 -2.60 11.41
CA ALA A 83 3.67 -3.69 11.97
C ALA A 83 4.94 -4.01 11.16
N VAL A 84 4.86 -3.97 9.83
CA VAL A 84 6.02 -4.10 8.93
C VAL A 84 7.02 -2.97 9.22
N TYR A 85 6.57 -1.72 9.24
CA TYR A 85 7.43 -0.56 9.49
C TYR A 85 8.11 -0.63 10.86
N ALA A 86 7.38 -1.01 11.90
CA ALA A 86 7.93 -1.20 13.23
C ALA A 86 9.04 -2.27 13.29
N ARG A 87 8.95 -3.32 12.46
CA ARG A 87 9.99 -4.33 12.32
C ARG A 87 11.20 -3.84 11.52
N MET A 88 11.01 -2.84 10.66
CA MET A 88 12.09 -2.23 9.87
C MET A 88 12.94 -1.28 10.70
N GLN A 89 12.34 -0.51 11.60
CA GLN A 89 13.00 0.56 12.38
C GLN A 89 14.28 0.11 13.12
N PRO A 90 14.32 -1.04 13.81
CA PRO A 90 15.55 -1.48 14.50
C PRO A 90 16.64 -1.98 13.54
N VAL A 91 16.29 -2.27 12.28
CA VAL A 91 17.24 -2.83 11.30
C VAL A 91 17.83 -1.74 10.41
N TRP A 92 17.00 -0.78 9.99
CA TRP A 92 17.41 0.28 9.07
C TRP A 92 17.22 1.66 9.71
N PRO A 93 18.29 2.38 10.01
CA PRO A 93 18.21 3.75 10.51
C PRO A 93 17.69 4.76 9.48
N HIS A 94 17.76 4.42 8.19
CA HIS A 94 17.29 5.28 7.09
C HIS A 94 16.19 4.57 6.30
N ILE A 95 14.94 4.95 6.53
CA ILE A 95 13.77 4.38 5.87
C ILE A 95 13.09 5.44 5.01
N ARG A 96 12.82 5.07 3.76
CA ARG A 96 12.02 5.86 2.80
C ARG A 96 10.83 5.03 2.34
N LEU A 97 9.79 5.71 1.87
CA LEU A 97 8.60 5.10 1.32
C LEU A 97 8.61 5.20 -0.22
N TYR A 98 8.19 4.12 -0.88
CA TYR A 98 7.79 4.13 -2.29
C TYR A 98 6.39 3.52 -2.36
N GLY A 99 5.40 4.33 -2.72
CA GLY A 99 4.01 3.88 -2.79
C GLY A 99 3.40 4.13 -4.16
N VAL A 100 2.57 3.19 -4.62
CA VAL A 100 1.89 3.27 -5.91
C VAL A 100 0.39 3.27 -5.72
N SER A 101 -0.32 4.28 -6.28
CA SER A 101 -1.79 4.35 -6.35
C SER A 101 -2.44 4.13 -4.96
N ILE A 102 -3.31 3.12 -4.81
CA ILE A 102 -3.92 2.74 -3.52
C ILE A 102 -2.89 2.33 -2.48
N GLY A 103 -1.79 1.69 -2.88
CA GLY A 103 -0.69 1.35 -1.97
C GLY A 103 -0.02 2.58 -1.37
N ALA A 104 0.08 3.67 -2.14
CA ALA A 104 0.55 4.95 -1.63
C ALA A 104 -0.41 5.50 -0.55
N TRP A 105 -1.72 5.48 -0.82
CA TRP A 105 -2.73 5.94 0.13
C TRP A 105 -2.73 5.12 1.43
N LEU A 106 -2.70 3.79 1.33
CA LEU A 106 -2.64 2.89 2.49
C LEU A 106 -1.37 3.12 3.32
N ALA A 107 -0.21 3.27 2.65
CA ALA A 107 1.05 3.54 3.33
C ALA A 107 1.05 4.92 4.01
N MET A 108 0.48 5.94 3.39
CA MET A 108 0.33 7.27 4.01
C MET A 108 -0.60 7.22 5.23
N GLN A 109 -1.69 6.47 5.16
CA GLN A 109 -2.56 6.25 6.32
C GLN A 109 -1.80 5.56 7.47
N ALA A 110 -1.06 4.49 7.13
CA ALA A 110 -0.32 3.71 8.11
C ALA A 110 0.80 4.51 8.78
N LEU A 111 1.50 5.33 8.01
CA LEU A 111 2.70 6.04 8.46
C LEU A 111 2.45 7.52 8.80
N ARG A 112 1.20 7.93 8.96
CA ARG A 112 0.84 9.34 9.26
C ARG A 112 1.46 9.88 10.55
N ALA A 113 1.66 9.02 11.55
CA ALA A 113 2.32 9.35 12.82
C ALA A 113 3.84 9.09 12.78
N GLU A 114 4.30 8.33 11.78
CA GLU A 114 5.71 8.03 11.55
C GLU A 114 6.33 9.09 10.64
N LYS A 115 7.66 9.12 10.61
CA LYS A 115 8.37 10.09 9.76
C LYS A 115 9.40 9.37 8.90
N PRO A 116 9.00 8.67 7.84
CA PRO A 116 9.96 8.20 6.84
C PRO A 116 10.72 9.43 6.29
N GLU A 117 12.02 9.28 6.02
CA GLU A 117 12.87 10.40 5.60
C GLU A 117 12.38 11.09 4.32
N LYS A 118 11.82 10.31 3.41
CA LYS A 118 11.21 10.77 2.15
C LYS A 118 10.15 9.77 1.70
N ALA A 119 9.21 10.25 0.91
CA ALA A 119 8.24 9.42 0.20
C ALA A 119 8.30 9.73 -1.31
N LEU A 120 8.37 8.67 -2.12
CA LEU A 120 8.12 8.68 -3.55
C LEU A 120 6.73 8.10 -3.77
N LEU A 121 5.83 8.90 -4.28
CA LEU A 121 4.45 8.51 -4.51
C LEU A 121 4.17 8.56 -6.01
N VAL A 122 3.79 7.42 -6.58
CA VAL A 122 3.50 7.27 -8.01
C VAL A 122 2.00 7.18 -8.19
N SER A 123 1.42 8.18 -8.87
CA SER A 123 -0.03 8.28 -9.11
C SER A 123 -0.86 8.00 -7.84
N PRO A 124 -0.55 8.63 -6.71
CA PRO A 124 -1.20 8.31 -5.45
C PRO A 124 -2.69 8.64 -5.48
N VAL A 125 -3.51 7.84 -4.79
CA VAL A 125 -4.84 8.25 -4.41
C VAL A 125 -4.70 9.26 -3.27
N VAL A 126 -4.95 10.54 -3.56
CA VAL A 126 -4.79 11.63 -2.58
C VAL A 126 -6.06 11.93 -1.81
N ASP A 127 -7.21 11.63 -2.42
CA ASP A 127 -8.55 11.80 -1.85
C ASP A 127 -9.40 10.57 -2.17
N MET A 128 -9.43 9.63 -1.22
CA MET A 128 -10.16 8.38 -1.39
C MET A 128 -11.68 8.59 -1.33
N GLU A 129 -12.15 9.57 -0.55
CA GLU A 129 -13.58 9.87 -0.51
C GLU A 129 -14.07 10.36 -1.88
N THR A 130 -13.39 11.34 -2.46
CA THR A 130 -13.73 11.84 -3.80
C THR A 130 -13.67 10.73 -4.85
N LEU A 131 -12.71 9.81 -4.76
CA LEU A 131 -12.64 8.67 -5.66
C LEU A 131 -13.86 7.76 -5.52
N ILE A 132 -14.24 7.38 -4.29
CA ILE A 132 -15.42 6.54 -4.04
C ILE A 132 -16.70 7.22 -4.51
N LEU A 133 -16.88 8.51 -4.22
CA LEU A 133 -18.06 9.26 -4.65
C LEU A 133 -18.14 9.34 -6.19
N SER A 134 -17.01 9.48 -6.87
CA SER A 134 -16.95 9.45 -8.34
C SER A 134 -17.34 8.07 -8.90
N MET A 135 -16.91 6.99 -8.25
CA MET A 135 -17.31 5.62 -8.61
C MET A 135 -18.81 5.40 -8.39
N MET A 136 -19.36 5.88 -7.28
CA MET A 136 -20.80 5.84 -6.99
C MET A 136 -21.59 6.59 -8.06
N GLN A 137 -21.14 7.77 -8.45
CA GLN A 137 -21.76 8.56 -9.51
C GLN A 137 -21.75 7.79 -10.85
N GLY A 138 -20.61 7.21 -11.22
CA GLY A 138 -20.48 6.40 -12.44
C GLY A 138 -21.36 5.16 -12.45
N ALA A 139 -21.60 4.57 -11.28
CA ALA A 139 -22.48 3.41 -11.11
C ALA A 139 -23.95 3.78 -10.86
N HIS A 140 -24.30 5.07 -10.84
CA HIS A 140 -25.64 5.58 -10.50
C HIS A 140 -26.15 5.11 -9.12
N VAL A 141 -25.26 5.02 -8.14
CA VAL A 141 -25.56 4.60 -6.76
C VAL A 141 -25.57 5.81 -5.84
N THR A 142 -26.64 5.98 -5.06
CA THR A 142 -26.71 7.01 -4.02
C THR A 142 -26.16 6.52 -2.69
N GLU A 143 -25.85 7.43 -1.77
CA GLU A 143 -25.39 7.06 -0.42
C GLU A 143 -26.45 6.27 0.35
N GLU A 144 -27.74 6.64 0.20
CA GLU A 144 -28.84 5.92 0.85
C GLU A 144 -28.94 4.47 0.35
N GLN A 145 -28.77 4.27 -0.96
CA GLN A 145 -28.75 2.93 -1.56
C GLN A 145 -27.56 2.12 -1.04
N LEU A 146 -26.36 2.71 -1.04
CA LEU A 146 -25.15 2.04 -0.54
C LEU A 146 -25.26 1.71 0.95
N LYS A 147 -25.77 2.65 1.75
CA LYS A 147 -26.00 2.46 3.18
C LYS A 147 -27.00 1.35 3.47
N ALA A 148 -28.08 1.28 2.68
CA ALA A 148 -29.10 0.24 2.85
C ALA A 148 -28.60 -1.15 2.44
N ALA A 149 -27.80 -1.24 1.37
CA ALA A 149 -27.26 -2.50 0.85
C ALA A 149 -26.01 -2.98 1.59
N GLY A 150 -25.22 -2.07 2.17
CA GLY A 150 -23.91 -2.32 2.75
C GLY A 150 -22.82 -2.42 1.69
N GLU A 151 -23.01 -3.25 0.68
CA GLU A 151 -22.12 -3.44 -0.46
C GLU A 151 -22.89 -3.53 -1.77
N ILE A 152 -22.35 -2.93 -2.82
CA ILE A 152 -22.93 -2.96 -4.17
C ILE A 152 -21.82 -3.23 -5.18
N PRO A 153 -21.80 -4.41 -5.83
CA PRO A 153 -20.89 -4.70 -6.94
C PRO A 153 -21.22 -3.77 -8.13
N THR A 154 -20.18 -3.29 -8.80
CA THR A 154 -20.33 -2.45 -9.99
C THR A 154 -19.92 -3.20 -11.26
N GLU A 155 -20.43 -2.77 -12.41
CA GLU A 155 -20.04 -3.31 -13.72
C GLU A 155 -18.55 -3.06 -14.05
N MET A 156 -17.91 -2.11 -13.37
CA MET A 156 -16.49 -1.79 -13.52
C MET A 156 -15.58 -2.77 -12.76
N GLY A 157 -16.14 -3.80 -12.09
CA GLY A 157 -15.43 -4.81 -11.34
C GLY A 157 -15.02 -4.39 -9.93
N GLU A 158 -15.43 -3.20 -9.49
CA GLU A 158 -15.25 -2.75 -8.09
C GLU A 158 -16.52 -2.99 -7.29
N THR A 159 -16.38 -3.29 -6.02
CA THR A 159 -17.49 -3.33 -5.07
C THR A 159 -17.48 -2.05 -4.24
N LEU A 160 -18.55 -1.27 -4.33
CA LEU A 160 -18.77 -0.15 -3.42
C LEU A 160 -19.13 -0.69 -2.04
N SER A 161 -18.53 -0.13 -1.00
CA SER A 161 -18.73 -0.59 0.37
C SER A 161 -19.05 0.60 1.28
N TRP A 162 -20.17 0.54 1.97
CA TRP A 162 -20.57 1.56 2.95
C TRP A 162 -19.60 1.63 4.12
N PRO A 163 -19.18 0.50 4.75
CA PRO A 163 -18.16 0.54 5.79
C PRO A 163 -16.85 1.16 5.34
N TYR A 164 -16.43 0.92 4.09
CA TYR A 164 -15.22 1.51 3.54
C TYR A 164 -15.33 3.04 3.45
N LEU A 165 -16.43 3.55 2.90
CA LEU A 165 -16.69 4.99 2.80
C LEU A 165 -16.74 5.65 4.18
N CYS A 166 -17.39 5.03 5.17
CA CYS A 166 -17.41 5.52 6.54
C CYS A 166 -16.00 5.61 7.13
N TRP A 167 -15.20 4.55 6.98
CA TRP A 167 -13.82 4.53 7.47
C TRP A 167 -12.98 5.64 6.84
N VAL A 168 -13.11 5.86 5.55
CA VAL A 168 -12.38 6.92 4.84
C VAL A 168 -12.73 8.30 5.38
N ARG A 169 -14.01 8.56 5.67
CA ARG A 169 -14.50 9.82 6.25
C ARG A 169 -13.98 10.06 7.66
N GLU A 170 -13.83 9.00 8.44
CA GLU A 170 -13.26 9.05 9.80
C GLU A 170 -11.72 9.20 9.80
N HIS A 171 -11.05 8.89 8.68
CA HIS A 171 -9.60 8.91 8.56
C HIS A 171 -9.12 9.76 7.37
N PRO A 172 -9.50 11.04 7.29
CA PRO A 172 -9.05 11.88 6.18
C PRO A 172 -7.52 12.03 6.20
N LEU A 173 -6.89 11.97 5.02
CA LEU A 173 -5.51 12.42 4.85
C LEU A 173 -5.55 13.95 4.67
N LEU A 174 -5.18 14.66 5.73
CA LEU A 174 -5.05 16.11 5.66
C LEU A 174 -3.68 16.44 5.08
N TRP A 175 -3.67 16.98 3.87
CA TRP A 175 -2.47 17.58 3.28
C TRP A 175 -2.31 18.97 3.88
N HIS A 176 -1.37 19.13 4.80
CA HIS A 176 -0.97 20.46 5.23
C HIS A 176 0.00 21.02 4.17
N THR A 177 -0.43 22.01 3.45
CA THR A 177 0.41 22.83 2.55
C THR A 177 1.33 23.72 3.36
#